data_e9cd09e0e74808c7b1294d58b50c96fa
#
_entry.id   e9cd09e0e74808c7b1294d58b50c96fa
#
_cell.length_a   1.000
_cell.length_b   1.000
_cell.length_c   1.000
_cell.angle_alpha   90.00
_cell.angle_beta   90.00
_cell.angle_gamma   90.00
#
_symmetry.space_group_name_H-M   'P 1'
#
loop_
_entity.id
_entity.type
_entity.pdbx_description
1 polymer ?
#
loop_
_entity_poly.entity_id
_entity_poly.type
_entity_poly.pdbx_seq_one_letter_code
_entity_poly.pdbx_strand_id
1 'polypeptide(L)'
;MLAVGTLVAAMGLLPNNGFSPSRQTSPRSDGAQPTPNIARRLAVGGLLSTFATGWLRPAHAFENGVPEMEKYRKETKYPGTQPALGLQGGGSLARCDTTPNCFSTSGSGDQSADERRVPPWKPKAGSNAMRELLETIKAYPPGQARIDRGGFSIVTSNADYLYVQFESFKKGFIDDVEFAVKDGEVQVRSSSRLGFLDLDVNAKRLNWISADLRAKGWTAPAITKEEYPDYFALIFFTYDDYIRSVLSPESCPDPSVPLECK
;
A
#
# COMPACT_ATOMS: atom_id res chain seq x y z
N MET A 1 -58.06 -18.81 -11.37
CA MET A 1 -58.04 -18.86 -12.85
C MET A 1 -56.59 -18.70 -13.26
N LEU A 2 -56.10 -19.75 -13.93
CA LEU A 2 -54.72 -19.86 -14.44
C LEU A 2 -54.46 -18.94 -15.64
N ALA A 3 -53.22 -18.44 -15.79
CA ALA A 3 -52.62 -18.24 -17.09
C ALA A 3 -51.10 -18.50 -16.97
N VAL A 4 -50.71 -19.63 -17.50
CA VAL A 4 -49.32 -20.06 -17.74
C VAL A 4 -48.89 -19.47 -19.08
N GLY A 5 -47.83 -18.70 -19.10
CA GLY A 5 -47.18 -18.17 -20.31
C GLY A 5 -45.83 -18.81 -20.54
N THR A 6 -45.79 -19.77 -21.47
CA THR A 6 -44.59 -20.44 -21.95
C THR A 6 -43.85 -19.51 -22.91
N LEU A 7 -42.56 -19.24 -22.70
CA LEU A 7 -41.72 -18.58 -23.67
C LEU A 7 -40.68 -19.56 -24.21
N VAL A 8 -40.74 -19.74 -25.56
CA VAL A 8 -39.92 -20.64 -26.34
C VAL A 8 -38.54 -20.03 -26.59
N ALA A 9 -37.52 -20.84 -26.41
CA ALA A 9 -36.13 -20.52 -26.75
C ALA A 9 -35.91 -20.56 -28.27
N ALA A 10 -35.30 -19.51 -28.80
CA ALA A 10 -34.79 -19.50 -30.19
C ALA A 10 -33.25 -19.60 -30.12
N MET A 11 -32.74 -20.75 -30.55
CA MET A 11 -31.33 -20.98 -30.85
C MET A 11 -30.97 -20.31 -32.16
N GLY A 12 -30.11 -19.30 -32.13
CA GLY A 12 -29.48 -18.72 -33.34
C GLY A 12 -28.06 -19.26 -33.50
N LEU A 13 -27.86 -20.06 -34.56
CA LEU A 13 -26.58 -20.54 -35.05
C LEU A 13 -25.82 -19.37 -35.73
N LEU A 14 -24.60 -19.10 -35.32
CA LEU A 14 -23.66 -18.20 -35.99
C LEU A 14 -22.65 -19.01 -36.81
N PRO A 15 -22.28 -18.54 -38.01
CA PRO A 15 -21.35 -19.26 -38.88
C PRO A 15 -19.89 -19.04 -38.49
N ASN A 16 -19.13 -20.09 -38.59
CA ASN A 16 -17.72 -20.24 -38.38
C ASN A 16 -16.94 -19.63 -39.56
N ASN A 17 -16.22 -18.52 -39.35
CA ASN A 17 -15.27 -18.00 -40.35
C ASN A 17 -13.85 -18.34 -39.91
N GLY A 18 -13.28 -19.32 -40.63
CA GLY A 18 -11.88 -19.71 -40.51
C GLY A 18 -10.94 -18.59 -40.97
N PHE A 19 -9.94 -18.32 -40.21
CA PHE A 19 -8.81 -17.48 -40.61
C PHE A 19 -7.53 -18.34 -40.57
N SER A 20 -6.95 -18.57 -41.74
CA SER A 20 -5.64 -19.22 -41.95
C SER A 20 -4.54 -18.17 -41.77
N PRO A 21 -3.43 -18.50 -41.11
CA PRO A 21 -2.29 -17.60 -41.02
C PRO A 21 -1.39 -17.74 -42.26
N SER A 22 -1.21 -16.65 -42.99
CA SER A 22 -0.25 -16.55 -44.09
C SER A 22 1.18 -16.40 -43.53
N ARG A 23 2.02 -17.30 -43.98
CA ARG A 23 3.48 -17.35 -43.78
C ARG A 23 4.12 -16.26 -44.63
N GLN A 24 4.75 -15.25 -44.03
CA GLN A 24 5.64 -14.32 -44.69
C GLN A 24 7.09 -14.77 -44.56
N THR A 25 7.70 -15.06 -45.68
CA THR A 25 9.14 -15.33 -45.88
C THR A 25 9.89 -14.01 -46.02
N SER A 26 10.93 -13.83 -45.21
CA SER A 26 11.89 -12.73 -45.33
C SER A 26 12.93 -13.03 -46.43
N PRO A 27 13.37 -12.06 -47.22
CA PRO A 27 14.52 -12.24 -48.08
C PRO A 27 15.84 -11.97 -47.33
N ARG A 28 16.78 -12.85 -47.61
CA ARG A 28 18.19 -12.80 -47.19
C ARG A 28 18.92 -11.80 -48.10
N SER A 29 19.69 -10.86 -47.56
CA SER A 29 20.64 -10.08 -48.33
C SER A 29 22.06 -10.33 -47.77
N ASP A 30 22.85 -10.96 -48.64
CA ASP A 30 24.31 -11.10 -48.48
C ASP A 30 24.97 -9.75 -48.80
N GLY A 31 25.97 -9.36 -48.00
CA GLY A 31 26.74 -8.13 -48.29
C GLY A 31 27.97 -7.99 -47.37
N ALA A 32 29.03 -8.61 -47.87
CA ALA A 32 30.46 -8.23 -47.77
C ALA A 32 30.97 -7.42 -46.57
N GLN A 33 31.93 -8.04 -45.88
CA GLN A 33 32.91 -7.37 -44.97
C GLN A 33 34.01 -6.69 -45.78
N PRO A 34 34.60 -5.64 -45.24
CA PRO A 34 36.02 -5.30 -45.46
C PRO A 34 36.86 -5.46 -44.18
N THR A 35 38.01 -6.05 -44.34
CA THR A 35 39.02 -6.35 -43.37
C THR A 35 39.91 -5.11 -43.00
N PRO A 36 40.73 -5.21 -41.95
CA PRO A 36 41.16 -4.07 -41.14
C PRO A 36 42.54 -3.52 -41.52
N ASN A 37 42.75 -2.26 -41.23
CA ASN A 37 44.10 -1.69 -41.19
C ASN A 37 44.54 -1.41 -39.77
N ILE A 38 45.66 -2.03 -39.42
CA ILE A 38 46.40 -1.91 -38.19
C ILE A 38 47.19 -0.60 -38.20
N ALA A 39 46.94 0.27 -37.24
CA ALA A 39 47.90 1.30 -36.87
C ALA A 39 48.05 1.32 -35.35
N ARG A 40 49.17 0.79 -34.89
CA ARG A 40 49.69 0.89 -33.52
C ARG A 40 49.86 2.36 -33.13
N ARG A 41 49.21 2.81 -32.07
CA ARG A 41 49.71 3.88 -31.21
C ARG A 41 49.53 3.47 -29.75
N LEU A 42 50.66 3.22 -29.11
CA LEU A 42 50.79 3.10 -27.67
C LEU A 42 50.49 4.45 -27.04
N ALA A 43 49.42 4.56 -26.29
CA ALA A 43 49.21 5.63 -25.34
C ALA A 43 49.07 4.98 -23.96
N VAL A 44 50.09 5.12 -23.15
CA VAL A 44 50.08 4.84 -21.72
C VAL A 44 49.24 5.94 -21.09
N GLY A 45 47.99 5.66 -20.80
CA GLY A 45 47.07 6.52 -20.05
C GLY A 45 46.62 5.79 -18.81
N GLY A 46 47.07 6.26 -17.66
CA GLY A 46 46.71 5.68 -16.36
C GLY A 46 45.21 5.64 -16.14
N LEU A 47 44.68 4.46 -15.90
CA LEU A 47 43.34 4.23 -15.38
C LEU A 47 43.31 4.67 -13.91
N LEU A 48 42.93 5.93 -13.67
CA LEU A 48 42.31 6.32 -12.41
C LEU A 48 40.92 5.72 -12.38
N SER A 49 40.78 4.47 -11.90
CA SER A 49 39.51 3.95 -11.51
C SER A 49 39.07 4.69 -10.24
N THR A 50 38.28 5.74 -10.43
CA THR A 50 37.47 6.28 -9.38
C THR A 50 36.45 5.19 -9.02
N PHE A 51 36.75 4.42 -7.96
CA PHE A 51 35.74 3.67 -7.25
C PHE A 51 34.74 4.69 -6.74
N ALA A 52 33.67 4.89 -7.50
CA ALA A 52 32.46 5.46 -6.97
C ALA A 52 32.02 4.48 -5.90
N THR A 53 32.41 4.71 -4.65
CA THR A 53 31.81 4.12 -3.49
C THR A 53 30.38 4.66 -3.49
N GLY A 54 29.52 4.03 -4.28
CA GLY A 54 28.09 4.16 -4.12
C GLY A 54 27.81 3.79 -2.66
N TRP A 55 27.54 4.79 -1.88
CA TRP A 55 27.00 4.59 -0.54
C TRP A 55 25.74 3.78 -0.75
N LEU A 56 25.81 2.46 -0.47
CA LEU A 56 24.66 1.63 -0.30
C LEU A 56 23.90 2.27 0.85
N ARG A 57 22.94 3.13 0.54
CA ARG A 57 21.96 3.58 1.52
C ARG A 57 21.35 2.32 2.09
N PRO A 58 21.40 2.10 3.41
CA PRO A 58 20.71 0.97 3.99
C PRO A 58 19.26 1.07 3.53
N ALA A 59 18.78 0.03 2.86
CA ALA A 59 17.39 -0.09 2.51
C ALA A 59 16.59 0.14 3.81
N HIS A 60 15.69 1.16 3.79
CA HIS A 60 14.71 1.43 4.84
C HIS A 60 15.16 2.23 6.09
N ALA A 61 15.91 3.32 5.94
CA ALA A 61 15.84 4.38 6.93
C ALA A 61 14.72 5.35 6.51
N PHE A 62 13.57 5.31 7.18
CA PHE A 62 12.55 6.34 7.03
C PHE A 62 13.10 7.64 7.60
N GLU A 63 13.28 8.66 6.77
CA GLU A 63 14.01 9.88 7.14
C GLU A 63 13.18 10.82 8.04
N ASN A 64 11.86 10.65 8.08
CA ASN A 64 10.90 11.53 8.74
C ASN A 64 10.24 10.92 9.99
N GLY A 65 10.89 9.95 10.63
CA GLY A 65 10.47 9.46 11.95
C GLY A 65 10.62 10.51 13.04
N VAL A 66 9.92 10.32 14.17
CA VAL A 66 10.07 11.20 15.33
C VAL A 66 11.50 11.10 15.90
N PRO A 67 12.04 12.18 16.51
CA PRO A 67 13.42 12.18 17.02
C PRO A 67 13.73 11.04 18.01
N GLU A 68 12.76 10.60 18.79
CA GLU A 68 12.90 9.53 19.76
C GLU A 68 13.16 8.16 19.13
N MET A 69 12.92 8.02 17.82
CA MET A 69 13.26 6.80 17.06
C MET A 69 14.76 6.47 17.09
N GLU A 70 15.62 7.47 17.25
CA GLU A 70 17.07 7.27 17.24
C GLU A 70 17.53 6.19 18.21
N LYS A 71 16.94 6.14 19.41
CA LYS A 71 17.26 5.13 20.42
C LYS A 71 16.91 3.70 20.02
N TYR A 72 15.97 3.52 19.07
CA TYR A 72 15.51 2.19 18.59
C TYR A 72 16.09 1.79 17.24
N ARG A 73 16.92 2.62 16.61
CA ARG A 73 17.50 2.35 15.28
C ARG A 73 18.34 1.07 15.25
N LYS A 74 18.94 0.68 16.38
CA LYS A 74 19.76 -0.53 16.52
C LYS A 74 18.97 -1.78 16.87
N GLU A 75 17.69 -1.65 17.22
CA GLU A 75 16.85 -2.80 17.51
C GLU A 75 16.56 -3.64 16.26
N THR A 76 16.36 -4.95 16.45
CA THR A 76 15.91 -5.82 15.38
C THR A 76 14.54 -5.39 14.88
N LYS A 77 14.43 -5.16 13.59
CA LYS A 77 13.19 -4.75 12.92
C LYS A 77 12.42 -5.96 12.38
N TYR A 78 11.11 -5.87 12.43
CA TYR A 78 10.18 -6.89 11.95
C TYR A 78 9.24 -6.28 10.89
N PRO A 79 9.72 -6.04 9.66
CA PRO A 79 8.94 -5.34 8.65
C PRO A 79 7.72 -6.13 8.16
N GLY A 80 7.72 -7.45 8.35
CA GLY A 80 6.72 -8.34 7.77
C GLY A 80 6.95 -8.63 6.28
N THR A 81 6.14 -9.53 5.73
CA THR A 81 6.18 -9.88 4.31
C THR A 81 5.36 -8.89 3.51
N GLN A 82 5.95 -8.31 2.47
CA GLN A 82 5.25 -7.38 1.59
C GLN A 82 4.14 -8.12 0.83
N PRO A 83 2.89 -7.61 0.85
CA PRO A 83 1.80 -8.20 0.08
C PRO A 83 1.95 -7.90 -1.41
N ALA A 84 1.10 -8.49 -2.23
CA ALA A 84 0.95 -8.06 -3.62
C ALA A 84 0.49 -6.60 -3.68
N LEU A 85 1.20 -5.80 -4.44
CA LEU A 85 0.99 -4.36 -4.61
C LEU A 85 0.54 -4.02 -6.02
N GLY A 86 0.04 -2.80 -6.18
CA GLY A 86 -0.43 -2.25 -7.45
C GLY A 86 -1.79 -2.78 -7.89
N LEU A 87 -2.17 -2.40 -9.10
CA LEU A 87 -3.43 -2.82 -9.69
C LEU A 87 -3.37 -4.31 -10.04
N GLN A 88 -4.31 -5.07 -9.51
CA GLN A 88 -4.50 -6.49 -9.79
C GLN A 88 -5.24 -6.71 -11.11
N GLY A 89 -5.37 -7.99 -11.52
CA GLY A 89 -6.19 -8.34 -12.69
C GLY A 89 -7.62 -7.80 -12.55
N GLY A 90 -8.04 -6.90 -13.44
CA GLY A 90 -9.29 -6.15 -13.34
C GLY A 90 -9.12 -4.66 -13.00
N GLY A 91 -7.87 -4.20 -12.81
CA GLY A 91 -7.55 -2.79 -12.64
C GLY A 91 -8.02 -2.20 -11.32
N SER A 92 -8.02 -2.99 -10.26
CA SER A 92 -8.32 -2.54 -8.89
C SER A 92 -7.16 -2.88 -7.95
N LEU A 93 -6.99 -2.12 -6.87
CA LEU A 93 -6.05 -2.46 -5.81
C LEU A 93 -6.41 -3.81 -5.18
N ALA A 94 -5.47 -4.43 -4.48
CA ALA A 94 -5.75 -5.65 -3.75
C ALA A 94 -6.86 -5.44 -2.70
N ARG A 95 -7.71 -6.44 -2.53
CA ARG A 95 -8.71 -6.48 -1.45
C ARG A 95 -8.05 -6.70 -0.10
N CYS A 96 -8.77 -6.45 0.99
CA CYS A 96 -8.38 -6.91 2.32
C CYS A 96 -8.58 -8.42 2.44
N ASP A 97 -7.72 -9.06 3.24
CA ASP A 97 -7.94 -10.41 3.73
C ASP A 97 -8.94 -10.41 4.92
N THR A 98 -9.13 -11.55 5.54
CA THR A 98 -10.02 -11.71 6.70
C THR A 98 -9.52 -11.00 7.96
N THR A 99 -8.23 -10.64 8.02
CA THR A 99 -7.66 -9.92 9.18
C THR A 99 -8.13 -8.46 9.23
N PRO A 100 -8.53 -7.95 10.41
CA PRO A 100 -9.11 -6.61 10.54
C PRO A 100 -8.10 -5.47 10.54
N ASN A 101 -6.90 -5.66 10.02
CA ASN A 101 -5.80 -4.68 9.96
C ASN A 101 -5.63 -4.05 8.57
N CYS A 102 -6.72 -3.91 7.83
CA CYS A 102 -6.72 -3.43 6.45
C CYS A 102 -8.01 -2.69 6.11
N PHE A 103 -7.90 -1.65 5.30
CA PHE A 103 -9.00 -1.02 4.56
C PHE A 103 -8.69 -1.03 3.07
N SER A 104 -9.68 -1.26 2.21
CA SER A 104 -9.53 -1.20 0.76
C SER A 104 -10.80 -0.74 0.08
N THR A 105 -10.66 -0.06 -1.06
CA THR A 105 -11.80 0.24 -1.95
C THR A 105 -12.24 -0.98 -2.74
N SER A 106 -11.42 -2.03 -2.79
CA SER A 106 -11.74 -3.28 -3.50
C SER A 106 -12.52 -4.24 -2.61
N GLY A 107 -13.71 -4.63 -3.04
CA GLY A 107 -14.50 -5.66 -2.39
C GLY A 107 -14.02 -7.07 -2.75
N SER A 108 -14.34 -8.04 -1.90
CA SER A 108 -13.97 -9.44 -2.07
C SER A 108 -15.16 -10.33 -2.42
N GLY A 109 -16.39 -9.89 -2.15
CA GLY A 109 -17.56 -10.73 -2.11
C GLY A 109 -17.64 -11.61 -0.85
N ASP A 110 -16.66 -11.50 0.05
CA ASP A 110 -16.70 -12.07 1.39
C ASP A 110 -17.18 -10.98 2.36
N GLN A 111 -18.25 -11.25 3.09
CA GLN A 111 -18.91 -10.27 3.96
C GLN A 111 -17.93 -9.70 5.00
N SER A 112 -17.13 -10.53 5.64
CA SER A 112 -16.20 -10.10 6.70
C SER A 112 -15.05 -9.20 6.18
N ALA A 113 -14.63 -9.41 4.94
CA ALA A 113 -13.63 -8.55 4.29
C ALA A 113 -14.27 -7.27 3.72
N ASP A 114 -15.53 -7.33 3.29
CA ASP A 114 -16.26 -6.18 2.77
C ASP A 114 -16.71 -5.20 3.87
N GLU A 115 -16.76 -5.61 5.13
CA GLU A 115 -16.96 -4.73 6.30
C GLU A 115 -15.89 -3.65 6.45
N ARG A 116 -14.73 -3.82 5.82
CA ARG A 116 -13.64 -2.83 5.79
C ARG A 116 -13.45 -2.20 4.42
N ARG A 117 -14.48 -2.31 3.58
CA ARG A 117 -14.51 -1.67 2.29
C ARG A 117 -14.81 -0.19 2.44
N VAL A 118 -13.89 0.66 1.97
CA VAL A 118 -14.09 2.10 1.91
C VAL A 118 -14.53 2.51 0.49
N PRO A 119 -15.36 3.56 0.33
CA PRO A 119 -15.68 4.07 -0.99
C PRO A 119 -14.46 4.71 -1.64
N PRO A 120 -14.35 4.70 -2.99
CA PRO A 120 -13.31 5.46 -3.69
C PRO A 120 -13.41 6.95 -3.36
N TRP A 121 -12.25 7.59 -3.28
CA TRP A 121 -12.19 9.02 -3.04
C TRP A 121 -12.32 9.80 -4.34
N LYS A 122 -13.07 10.91 -4.31
CA LYS A 122 -13.32 11.73 -5.50
C LYS A 122 -12.54 13.03 -5.41
N PRO A 123 -11.57 13.23 -6.32
CA PRO A 123 -10.85 14.49 -6.41
C PRO A 123 -11.79 15.64 -6.71
N LYS A 124 -11.41 16.86 -6.34
CA LYS A 124 -12.07 18.07 -6.80
C LYS A 124 -11.99 18.15 -8.34
N ALA A 125 -13.08 18.53 -8.98
CA ALA A 125 -13.12 18.64 -10.43
C ALA A 125 -12.01 19.58 -10.96
N GLY A 126 -11.26 19.10 -11.96
CA GLY A 126 -10.14 19.83 -12.57
C GLY A 126 -8.84 19.82 -11.77
N SER A 127 -8.77 19.13 -10.62
CA SER A 127 -7.53 18.98 -9.88
C SER A 127 -6.67 17.84 -10.42
N ASN A 128 -5.37 17.84 -10.07
CA ASN A 128 -4.48 16.71 -10.33
C ASN A 128 -4.41 15.84 -9.07
N ALA A 129 -5.15 14.73 -9.08
CA ALA A 129 -5.31 13.84 -7.94
C ALA A 129 -3.99 13.35 -7.35
N MET A 130 -3.08 12.82 -8.19
CA MET A 130 -1.80 12.28 -7.70
C MET A 130 -0.88 13.35 -7.14
N ARG A 131 -0.90 14.56 -7.70
CA ARG A 131 -0.12 15.68 -7.16
C ARG A 131 -0.63 16.10 -5.79
N GLU A 132 -1.94 16.27 -5.63
CA GLU A 132 -2.53 16.67 -4.34
C GLU A 132 -2.35 15.60 -3.27
N LEU A 133 -2.48 14.30 -3.63
CA LEU A 133 -2.14 13.19 -2.75
C LEU A 133 -0.67 13.22 -2.32
N LEU A 134 0.25 13.37 -3.26
CA LEU A 134 1.67 13.43 -2.98
C LEU A 134 2.02 14.60 -2.05
N GLU A 135 1.41 15.75 -2.25
CA GLU A 135 1.56 16.94 -1.39
C GLU A 135 1.02 16.64 0.02
N THR A 136 -0.15 16.00 0.14
CA THR A 136 -0.74 15.58 1.41
C THR A 136 0.15 14.58 2.14
N ILE A 137 0.68 13.56 1.46
CA ILE A 137 1.60 12.59 2.07
C ILE A 137 2.89 13.28 2.54
N LYS A 138 3.47 14.19 1.75
CA LYS A 138 4.66 14.94 2.16
C LYS A 138 4.42 15.84 3.37
N ALA A 139 3.20 16.32 3.56
CA ALA A 139 2.79 17.12 4.70
C ALA A 139 2.41 16.27 5.93
N TYR A 140 2.32 14.93 5.80
CA TYR A 140 1.94 14.03 6.90
C TYR A 140 2.95 14.11 8.05
N PRO A 141 2.54 14.48 9.28
CA PRO A 141 3.43 14.58 10.44
C PRO A 141 3.54 13.22 11.15
N PRO A 142 4.67 12.52 11.07
CA PRO A 142 4.88 11.29 11.84
C PRO A 142 4.67 11.50 13.34
N GLY A 143 4.13 10.50 14.01
CA GLY A 143 3.90 10.53 15.45
C GLY A 143 2.60 11.20 15.91
N GLN A 144 1.82 11.78 14.98
CA GLN A 144 0.49 12.30 15.31
C GLN A 144 -0.39 11.19 15.91
N ALA A 145 -1.22 11.50 16.88
CA ALA A 145 -2.03 10.51 17.60
C ALA A 145 -1.23 9.25 18.02
N ARG A 146 0.09 9.37 18.16
CA ARG A 146 1.07 8.29 18.45
C ARG A 146 1.19 7.21 17.38
N ILE A 147 0.73 7.46 16.16
CA ILE A 147 0.88 6.54 15.01
C ILE A 147 2.10 6.91 14.16
N ASP A 148 2.55 5.97 13.34
CA ASP A 148 3.61 6.12 12.33
C ASP A 148 4.86 6.87 12.83
N ARG A 149 5.22 6.64 14.09
CA ARG A 149 6.36 7.33 14.73
C ARG A 149 7.70 6.95 14.11
N GLY A 150 7.77 5.83 13.40
CA GLY A 150 8.93 5.43 12.60
C GLY A 150 9.08 6.27 11.33
N GLY A 151 8.06 7.00 10.94
CA GLY A 151 8.02 7.79 9.74
C GLY A 151 7.36 7.07 8.57
N PHE A 152 7.50 7.66 7.38
CA PHE A 152 7.03 7.07 6.13
C PHE A 152 8.08 7.19 5.02
N SER A 153 7.94 6.36 3.99
CA SER A 153 8.75 6.41 2.78
C SER A 153 7.87 6.33 1.54
N ILE A 154 8.01 7.29 0.63
CA ILE A 154 7.35 7.23 -0.67
C ILE A 154 8.19 6.32 -1.56
N VAL A 155 7.67 5.13 -1.87
CA VAL A 155 8.38 4.09 -2.62
C VAL A 155 8.16 4.23 -4.12
N THR A 156 6.90 4.51 -4.51
CA THR A 156 6.52 4.70 -5.91
C THR A 156 5.59 5.89 -6.03
N SER A 157 5.83 6.75 -7.00
CA SER A 157 4.96 7.87 -7.34
C SER A 157 5.04 8.11 -8.84
N ASN A 158 3.89 7.97 -9.52
CA ASN A 158 3.75 8.26 -10.95
C ASN A 158 2.39 8.95 -11.21
N ALA A 159 1.98 9.04 -12.47
CA ALA A 159 0.76 9.77 -12.85
C ALA A 159 -0.53 9.18 -12.26
N ASP A 160 -0.57 7.86 -12.05
CA ASP A 160 -1.80 7.14 -11.71
C ASP A 160 -1.69 6.29 -10.45
N TYR A 161 -0.50 6.21 -9.83
CA TYR A 161 -0.26 5.34 -8.69
C TYR A 161 0.74 5.95 -7.71
N LEU A 162 0.41 5.87 -6.43
CA LEU A 162 1.26 6.27 -5.31
C LEU A 162 1.30 5.13 -4.29
N TYR A 163 2.51 4.71 -3.93
CA TYR A 163 2.73 3.72 -2.89
C TYR A 163 3.64 4.27 -1.80
N VAL A 164 3.20 4.14 -0.56
CA VAL A 164 3.87 4.66 0.62
C VAL A 164 3.95 3.57 1.67
N GLN A 165 5.10 3.45 2.31
CA GLN A 165 5.29 2.62 3.50
C GLN A 165 5.30 3.50 4.75
N PHE A 166 4.65 3.04 5.82
CA PHE A 166 4.68 3.67 7.15
C PHE A 166 5.30 2.72 8.15
N GLU A 167 6.17 3.23 9.02
CA GLU A 167 6.92 2.42 10.00
C GLU A 167 6.41 2.66 11.43
N SER A 168 6.22 1.57 12.18
CA SER A 168 5.89 1.62 13.60
C SER A 168 7.11 2.01 14.44
N PHE A 169 6.87 2.52 15.67
CA PHE A 169 7.86 3.18 16.53
C PHE A 169 9.07 2.32 16.89
N LYS A 170 8.86 1.14 17.48
CA LYS A 170 9.97 0.33 18.03
C LYS A 170 10.35 -0.82 17.12
N LYS A 171 9.37 -1.61 16.72
CA LYS A 171 9.58 -2.88 16.05
C LYS A 171 9.77 -2.77 14.54
N GLY A 172 9.54 -1.60 13.96
CA GLY A 172 9.66 -1.40 12.51
C GLY A 172 8.65 -2.22 11.71
N PHE A 173 7.46 -2.48 12.27
CA PHE A 173 6.34 -3.04 11.50
C PHE A 173 6.00 -2.07 10.38
N ILE A 174 5.74 -2.61 9.20
CA ILE A 174 5.41 -1.82 8.02
C ILE A 174 3.93 -1.97 7.69
N ASP A 175 3.31 -0.82 7.45
CA ASP A 175 2.00 -0.73 6.82
C ASP A 175 2.17 -0.22 5.39
N ASP A 176 1.51 -0.88 4.46
CA ASP A 176 1.53 -0.52 3.04
C ASP A 176 0.28 0.32 2.72
N VAL A 177 0.49 1.50 2.15
CA VAL A 177 -0.60 2.39 1.73
C VAL A 177 -0.48 2.67 0.24
N GLU A 178 -1.55 2.41 -0.48
CA GLU A 178 -1.63 2.52 -1.93
C GLU A 178 -2.78 3.41 -2.35
N PHE A 179 -2.53 4.24 -3.35
CA PHE A 179 -3.54 5.05 -4.03
C PHE A 179 -3.40 4.84 -5.53
N ALA A 180 -4.51 4.62 -6.22
CA ALA A 180 -4.51 4.46 -7.67
C ALA A 180 -5.68 5.22 -8.31
N VAL A 181 -5.40 5.98 -9.36
CA VAL A 181 -6.46 6.65 -10.14
C VAL A 181 -7.09 5.64 -11.08
N LYS A 182 -8.42 5.56 -11.04
CA LYS A 182 -9.22 4.76 -11.96
C LYS A 182 -10.54 5.47 -12.23
N ASP A 183 -10.89 5.65 -13.49
CA ASP A 183 -12.15 6.24 -13.93
C ASP A 183 -12.45 7.62 -13.29
N GLY A 184 -11.40 8.42 -13.02
CA GLY A 184 -11.51 9.74 -12.39
C GLY A 184 -11.68 9.73 -10.87
N GLU A 185 -11.72 8.57 -10.25
CA GLU A 185 -11.73 8.37 -8.80
C GLU A 185 -10.40 7.79 -8.31
N VAL A 186 -10.15 7.88 -7.00
CA VAL A 186 -8.95 7.34 -6.37
C VAL A 186 -9.33 6.12 -5.53
N GLN A 187 -8.81 4.97 -5.93
CA GLN A 187 -8.81 3.77 -5.11
C GLN A 187 -7.80 3.92 -3.99
N VAL A 188 -8.14 3.38 -2.82
CA VAL A 188 -7.32 3.47 -1.61
C VAL A 188 -7.18 2.08 -0.98
N ARG A 189 -5.97 1.76 -0.51
CA ARG A 189 -5.71 0.60 0.33
C ARG A 189 -4.72 0.98 1.42
N SER A 190 -4.98 0.56 2.66
CA SER A 190 -4.05 0.66 3.78
C SER A 190 -4.07 -0.65 4.54
N SER A 191 -2.92 -1.31 4.71
CA SER A 191 -2.84 -2.65 5.27
C SER A 191 -1.55 -2.86 6.04
N SER A 192 -1.66 -3.39 7.25
CA SER A 192 -0.50 -3.82 8.03
C SER A 192 0.02 -5.17 7.54
N ARG A 193 1.35 -5.33 7.46
CA ARG A 193 1.99 -6.60 7.07
C ARG A 193 1.97 -7.64 8.17
N LEU A 194 1.89 -7.20 9.41
CA LEU A 194 1.95 -8.06 10.59
C LEU A 194 0.82 -7.76 11.56
N GLY A 195 0.45 -8.78 12.33
CA GLY A 195 -0.56 -8.68 13.37
C GLY A 195 -1.96 -8.97 12.86
N PHE A 196 -2.84 -9.34 13.80
CA PHE A 196 -4.27 -9.49 13.56
C PHE A 196 -4.99 -8.14 13.64
N LEU A 197 -4.62 -7.32 14.63
CA LEU A 197 -5.14 -5.97 14.83
C LEU A 197 -4.04 -4.93 14.54
N ASP A 198 -4.46 -3.76 14.08
CA ASP A 198 -3.61 -2.60 13.85
C ASP A 198 -3.79 -1.49 14.90
N LEU A 199 -4.63 -1.69 15.92
CA LEU A 199 -4.93 -0.71 16.97
C LEU A 199 -5.44 0.63 16.40
N ASP A 200 -6.31 0.58 15.42
CA ASP A 200 -6.91 1.69 14.66
C ASP A 200 -5.89 2.58 13.88
N VAL A 201 -4.66 2.11 13.73
CA VAL A 201 -3.61 2.89 13.04
C VAL A 201 -3.95 3.16 11.58
N ASN A 202 -4.45 2.16 10.85
CA ASN A 202 -4.86 2.35 9.45
C ASN A 202 -6.04 3.34 9.33
N ALA A 203 -7.04 3.25 10.22
CA ALA A 203 -8.15 4.19 10.24
C ALA A 203 -7.68 5.62 10.56
N LYS A 204 -6.85 5.81 11.59
CA LYS A 204 -6.31 7.12 11.96
C LYS A 204 -5.49 7.75 10.85
N ARG A 205 -4.64 6.97 10.19
CA ARG A 205 -3.81 7.42 9.06
C ARG A 205 -4.69 7.88 7.90
N LEU A 206 -5.61 7.03 7.45
CA LEU A 206 -6.52 7.37 6.36
C LEU A 206 -7.41 8.56 6.71
N ASN A 207 -7.85 8.69 7.96
CA ASN A 207 -8.65 9.81 8.42
C ASN A 207 -7.88 11.14 8.36
N TRP A 208 -6.59 11.13 8.72
CA TRP A 208 -5.77 12.33 8.60
C TRP A 208 -5.61 12.73 7.13
N ILE A 209 -5.24 11.78 6.26
CA ILE A 209 -5.05 12.03 4.82
C ILE A 209 -6.35 12.53 4.18
N SER A 210 -7.48 11.85 4.47
CA SER A 210 -8.78 12.23 3.94
C SER A 210 -9.24 13.60 4.43
N ALA A 211 -8.92 13.98 5.68
CA ALA A 211 -9.26 15.30 6.22
C ALA A 211 -8.53 16.43 5.49
N ASP A 212 -7.23 16.27 5.21
CA ASP A 212 -6.46 17.25 4.43
C ASP A 212 -6.99 17.36 3.01
N LEU A 213 -7.33 16.24 2.36
CA LEU A 213 -7.92 16.23 1.02
C LEU A 213 -9.32 16.85 0.99
N ARG A 214 -10.16 16.61 2.02
CA ARG A 214 -11.46 17.31 2.13
C ARG A 214 -11.30 18.83 2.23
N ALA A 215 -10.28 19.30 2.96
CA ALA A 215 -9.97 20.72 3.03
C ALA A 215 -9.59 21.31 1.65
N LYS A 216 -9.08 20.47 0.74
CA LYS A 216 -8.79 20.82 -0.66
C LYS A 216 -10.02 20.67 -1.59
N GLY A 217 -11.17 20.23 -1.06
CA GLY A 217 -12.43 20.08 -1.79
C GLY A 217 -12.70 18.70 -2.37
N TRP A 218 -12.00 17.66 -1.88
CA TRP A 218 -12.29 16.27 -2.24
C TRP A 218 -13.51 15.73 -1.49
N THR A 219 -14.11 14.67 -2.05
CA THR A 219 -15.01 13.76 -1.33
C THR A 219 -14.19 12.54 -0.90
N ALA A 220 -13.74 12.54 0.33
CA ALA A 220 -12.95 11.46 0.94
C ALA A 220 -13.53 11.17 2.34
N PRO A 221 -14.48 10.23 2.47
CA PRO A 221 -15.15 9.94 3.73
C PRO A 221 -14.18 9.53 4.83
N ALA A 222 -14.52 9.86 6.08
CA ALA A 222 -13.79 9.40 7.24
C ALA A 222 -14.19 7.96 7.58
N ILE A 223 -13.29 7.23 8.21
CA ILE A 223 -13.54 5.92 8.79
C ILE A 223 -13.95 6.15 10.25
N THR A 224 -15.24 5.91 10.57
CA THR A 224 -15.82 6.20 11.88
C THR A 224 -16.36 4.93 12.54
N LYS A 225 -16.61 5.00 13.85
CA LYS A 225 -17.18 3.88 14.61
C LYS A 225 -18.62 3.54 14.17
N GLU A 226 -19.33 4.56 13.71
CA GLU A 226 -20.72 4.42 13.24
C GLU A 226 -20.79 3.66 11.92
N GLU A 227 -19.81 3.86 11.03
CA GLU A 227 -19.74 3.21 9.71
C GLU A 227 -19.02 1.87 9.75
N TYR A 228 -18.07 1.68 10.69
CA TYR A 228 -17.23 0.48 10.83
C TYR A 228 -17.25 -0.06 12.25
N PRO A 229 -18.43 -0.35 12.84
CA PRO A 229 -18.56 -0.72 14.26
C PRO A 229 -17.75 -1.97 14.62
N ASP A 230 -17.74 -2.98 13.77
CA ASP A 230 -17.07 -4.25 14.05
C ASP A 230 -15.54 -4.11 14.08
N TYR A 231 -14.97 -3.29 13.18
CA TYR A 231 -13.55 -2.97 13.22
C TYR A 231 -13.15 -2.32 14.55
N PHE A 232 -13.90 -1.32 15.00
CA PHE A 232 -13.59 -0.63 16.24
C PHE A 232 -13.94 -1.46 17.48
N ALA A 233 -14.96 -2.31 17.46
CA ALA A 233 -15.30 -3.20 18.56
C ALA A 233 -14.16 -4.21 18.84
N LEU A 234 -13.58 -4.79 17.81
CA LEU A 234 -12.45 -5.73 17.93
C LEU A 234 -11.25 -5.10 18.64
N ILE A 235 -10.99 -3.81 18.41
CA ILE A 235 -9.89 -3.08 19.04
C ILE A 235 -10.13 -2.92 20.55
N PHE A 236 -11.37 -2.63 20.96
CA PHE A 236 -11.71 -2.46 22.37
C PHE A 236 -11.59 -3.77 23.16
N PHE A 237 -12.14 -4.86 22.62
CA PHE A 237 -12.08 -6.18 23.29
C PHE A 237 -10.64 -6.63 23.51
N THR A 238 -9.78 -6.50 22.50
CA THR A 238 -8.39 -6.95 22.58
C THR A 238 -7.52 -6.04 23.42
N TYR A 239 -7.80 -4.73 23.43
CA TYR A 239 -7.11 -3.79 24.29
C TYR A 239 -7.43 -4.05 25.77
N ASP A 240 -8.71 -4.28 26.12
CA ASP A 240 -9.14 -4.63 27.47
C ASP A 240 -8.54 -5.98 27.91
N ASP A 241 -8.52 -7.00 27.04
CA ASP A 241 -7.92 -8.28 27.34
C ASP A 241 -6.39 -8.18 27.48
N TYR A 242 -5.73 -7.38 26.63
CA TYR A 242 -4.31 -7.11 26.74
C TYR A 242 -4.00 -6.34 28.03
N ILE A 243 -4.76 -5.29 28.35
CA ILE A 243 -4.58 -4.53 29.58
C ILE A 243 -4.86 -5.42 30.82
N ARG A 244 -5.88 -6.26 30.79
CA ARG A 244 -6.14 -7.23 31.85
C ARG A 244 -5.01 -8.24 32.00
N SER A 245 -4.43 -8.73 30.91
CA SER A 245 -3.30 -9.67 30.95
C SER A 245 -2.01 -9.02 31.47
N VAL A 246 -1.80 -7.75 31.19
CA VAL A 246 -0.61 -6.99 31.63
C VAL A 246 -0.78 -6.45 33.04
N LEU A 247 -2.02 -6.15 33.46
CA LEU A 247 -2.35 -5.60 34.78
C LEU A 247 -2.91 -6.67 35.74
N SER A 248 -2.93 -7.96 35.35
CA SER A 248 -3.31 -9.02 36.28
C SER A 248 -2.34 -9.05 37.45
N PRO A 249 -2.83 -9.29 38.67
CA PRO A 249 -1.96 -9.34 39.88
C PRO A 249 -0.81 -10.34 39.79
N GLU A 250 -0.94 -11.33 38.91
CA GLU A 250 0.09 -12.34 38.64
C GLU A 250 1.28 -11.80 37.83
N SER A 251 1.11 -10.67 37.12
CA SER A 251 2.17 -10.02 36.34
C SER A 251 2.94 -8.96 37.10
N CYS A 252 2.52 -8.63 38.33
CA CYS A 252 3.21 -7.72 39.25
C CYS A 252 3.77 -8.52 40.43
N PRO A 253 5.01 -9.04 40.36
CA PRO A 253 5.60 -9.86 41.44
C PRO A 253 5.96 -9.08 42.72
N ASP A 254 5.91 -7.75 42.69
CA ASP A 254 6.26 -6.91 43.86
C ASP A 254 5.20 -5.83 44.11
N PRO A 255 4.36 -6.00 45.16
CA PRO A 255 3.37 -4.99 45.55
C PRO A 255 3.97 -3.70 46.10
N SER A 256 5.29 -3.60 46.29
CA SER A 256 5.99 -2.40 46.78
C SER A 256 6.42 -1.44 45.65
N VAL A 257 6.18 -1.74 44.39
CA VAL A 257 6.50 -0.88 43.23
C VAL A 257 5.21 -0.27 42.67
N PRO A 258 4.74 0.90 43.21
CA PRO A 258 3.39 1.40 42.90
C PRO A 258 3.21 2.09 41.56
N LEU A 259 4.25 2.26 40.75
CA LEU A 259 4.20 3.17 39.60
C LEU A 259 4.35 2.51 38.22
N GLU A 260 4.72 1.23 38.15
CA GLU A 260 4.86 0.54 36.87
C GLU A 260 3.69 -0.38 36.53
N CYS A 261 2.79 -0.60 37.44
CA CYS A 261 1.55 -1.39 37.27
C CYS A 261 0.27 -0.52 37.18
N LYS A 262 0.40 0.78 36.87
CA LYS A 262 -0.73 1.67 36.62
C LYS A 262 -0.73 2.24 35.23
#